data_61db8e31a63bf0d30f42cffcb04380bb
#
_entry.id   61db8e31a63bf0d30f42cffcb04380bb
#
_cell.length_a   1.000
_cell.length_b   1.000
_cell.length_c   1.000
_cell.angle_alpha   90.00
_cell.angle_beta   90.00
_cell.angle_gamma   90.00
#
_symmetry.space_group_name_H-M   'P 1'
#
loop_
_entity.id
_entity.type
_entity.pdbx_description
1 polymer ?
#
loop_
_entity_poly.entity_id
_entity_poly.type
_entity_poly.pdbx_seq_one_letter_code
_entity_poly.pdbx_strand_id
1 'polypeptide(L)'
;MVDRSALSFEENARQVAEFKNICAPLGITVEAEFGQIADGCDYEEKRDEYLTDPVKAKEFVEKSGCDCLAVSIGEAHGEYTGKGPDIDFERLKEIKNLVDVPLVFHGGSFSGFENIAECCRIGTQKVNMGTDAYNYGLDCLFHDGRYQNGENIGARMAGDIMWPGYKERVMDYMKVTGSVGKNWIKIEN
;
A
#
# COMPACT_ATOMS: atom_id res chain seq x y z
N MET A 1 -1.86 -11.68 -2.52
CA MET A 1 -1.28 -11.34 -1.21
C MET A 1 -1.79 -12.29 -0.14
N VAL A 2 -0.94 -12.67 0.80
CA VAL A 2 -1.26 -13.49 1.97
C VAL A 2 -0.86 -12.69 3.21
N ASP A 3 -1.83 -12.04 3.82
CA ASP A 3 -1.64 -11.33 5.08
C ASP A 3 -1.93 -12.26 6.26
N ARG A 4 -0.93 -12.48 7.08
CA ARG A 4 -0.96 -13.24 8.33
C ARG A 4 -0.20 -12.49 9.44
N SER A 5 -0.01 -11.18 9.27
CA SER A 5 0.78 -10.31 10.17
C SER A 5 0.26 -10.30 11.61
N ALA A 6 -1.03 -10.55 11.81
CA ALA A 6 -1.63 -10.69 13.14
C ALA A 6 -1.27 -11.99 13.88
N LEU A 7 -0.64 -12.95 13.21
CA LEU A 7 -0.18 -14.21 13.83
C LEU A 7 1.23 -14.09 14.39
N SER A 8 1.66 -15.11 15.16
CA SER A 8 3.06 -15.19 15.55
C SER A 8 3.98 -15.27 14.33
N PHE A 9 5.23 -14.83 14.47
CA PHE A 9 6.24 -14.89 13.42
C PHE A 9 6.31 -16.26 12.73
N GLU A 10 6.42 -17.32 13.51
CA GLU A 10 6.57 -18.69 12.98
C GLU A 10 5.31 -19.15 12.22
N GLU A 11 4.13 -18.83 12.73
CA GLU A 11 2.89 -19.23 12.10
C GLU A 11 2.60 -18.42 10.83
N ASN A 12 2.92 -17.11 10.82
CA ASN A 12 2.85 -16.28 9.64
C ASN A 12 3.77 -16.83 8.53
N ALA A 13 5.06 -17.02 8.84
CA ALA A 13 6.02 -17.54 7.87
C ALA A 13 5.63 -18.92 7.34
N ARG A 14 5.15 -19.82 8.21
CA ARG A 14 4.70 -21.17 7.83
C ARG A 14 3.51 -21.11 6.86
N GLN A 15 2.49 -20.32 7.17
CA GLN A 15 1.31 -20.21 6.30
C GLN A 15 1.64 -19.57 4.96
N VAL A 16 2.47 -18.53 4.94
CA VAL A 16 2.93 -17.92 3.69
C VAL A 16 3.69 -18.94 2.83
N ALA A 17 4.57 -19.74 3.43
CA ALA A 17 5.30 -20.80 2.73
C ALA A 17 4.36 -21.86 2.12
N GLU A 18 3.28 -22.22 2.81
CA GLU A 18 2.27 -23.12 2.27
C GLU A 18 1.59 -22.55 1.02
N PHE A 19 1.16 -21.29 1.07
CA PHE A 19 0.61 -20.60 -0.10
C PHE A 19 1.63 -20.47 -1.22
N LYS A 20 2.89 -20.19 -0.89
CA LYS A 20 3.97 -20.12 -1.87
C LYS A 20 4.15 -21.46 -2.61
N ASN A 21 4.11 -22.57 -1.89
CA ASN A 21 4.22 -23.91 -2.48
C ASN A 21 3.05 -24.24 -3.45
N ILE A 22 1.86 -23.70 -3.18
CA ILE A 22 0.69 -23.87 -4.06
C ILE A 22 0.81 -22.96 -5.29
N CYS A 23 1.25 -21.73 -5.12
CA CYS A 23 1.28 -20.69 -6.15
C CYS A 23 2.46 -20.82 -7.12
N ALA A 24 3.62 -21.20 -6.61
CA ALA A 24 4.86 -21.23 -7.41
C ALA A 24 4.80 -22.12 -8.65
N PRO A 25 4.23 -23.35 -8.60
CA PRO A 25 4.10 -24.20 -9.79
C PRO A 25 3.19 -23.59 -10.88
N LEU A 26 2.33 -22.64 -10.50
CA LEU A 26 1.41 -21.95 -11.39
C LEU A 26 1.97 -20.62 -11.91
N GLY A 27 3.20 -20.25 -11.54
CA GLY A 27 3.81 -18.98 -11.89
C GLY A 27 3.16 -17.77 -11.20
N ILE A 28 2.43 -18.00 -10.10
CA ILE A 28 1.75 -16.95 -9.33
C ILE A 28 2.69 -16.45 -8.23
N THR A 29 2.94 -15.14 -8.21
CA THR A 29 3.72 -14.48 -7.16
C THR A 29 2.93 -14.36 -5.86
N VAL A 30 3.61 -14.47 -4.72
CA VAL A 30 3.04 -14.35 -3.38
C VAL A 30 3.64 -13.14 -2.68
N GLU A 31 2.80 -12.15 -2.39
CA GLU A 31 3.11 -11.05 -1.48
C GLU A 31 2.75 -11.45 -0.06
N ALA A 32 3.64 -11.20 0.88
CA ALA A 32 3.42 -11.39 2.30
C ALA A 32 3.53 -10.07 3.06
N GLU A 33 3.06 -10.06 4.32
CA GLU A 33 3.21 -8.94 5.24
C GLU A 33 3.91 -9.40 6.52
N PHE A 34 4.92 -8.63 6.95
CA PHE A 34 5.60 -8.81 8.23
C PHE A 34 5.80 -7.46 8.93
N GLY A 35 5.35 -7.39 10.19
CA GLY A 35 4.96 -6.16 10.85
C GLY A 35 3.48 -5.89 10.57
N GLN A 36 2.75 -5.46 11.56
CA GLN A 36 1.33 -5.18 11.42
C GLN A 36 1.13 -3.71 11.04
N ILE A 37 0.28 -3.45 10.05
CA ILE A 37 -0.03 -2.06 9.69
C ILE A 37 -1.30 -1.68 10.46
N ALA A 38 -1.18 -0.66 11.32
CA ALA A 38 -2.29 -0.15 12.13
C ALA A 38 -3.40 0.46 11.24
N ASP A 39 -4.61 0.56 11.79
CA ASP A 39 -5.61 1.46 11.26
C ASP A 39 -5.31 2.90 11.70
N GLY A 40 -5.60 3.89 10.86
CA GLY A 40 -5.30 5.29 11.15
C GLY A 40 -5.94 5.82 12.44
N CYS A 41 -7.06 5.22 12.88
CA CYS A 41 -7.70 5.54 14.15
C CYS A 41 -6.92 5.05 15.39
N ASP A 42 -6.14 3.98 15.26
CA ASP A 42 -5.35 3.37 16.35
C ASP A 42 -3.84 3.68 16.21
N TYR A 43 -3.47 4.49 15.23
CA TYR A 43 -2.09 4.72 14.81
C TYR A 43 -1.18 5.20 15.95
N GLU A 44 -1.62 6.22 16.71
CA GLU A 44 -0.79 6.83 17.76
C GLU A 44 -0.48 5.86 18.91
N GLU A 45 -1.39 4.91 19.18
CA GLU A 45 -1.24 3.95 20.28
C GLU A 45 -0.37 2.73 19.89
N LYS A 46 -0.41 2.33 18.62
CA LYS A 46 0.13 1.03 18.18
C LYS A 46 1.31 1.10 17.22
N ARG A 47 1.65 2.29 16.71
CA ARG A 47 2.68 2.48 15.70
C ARG A 47 3.98 1.72 16.01
N ASP A 48 4.56 2.00 17.17
CA ASP A 48 5.87 1.45 17.54
C ASP A 48 5.84 -0.06 17.81
N GLU A 49 4.68 -0.57 18.19
CA GLU A 49 4.46 -2.00 18.47
C GLU A 49 4.46 -2.83 17.19
N TYR A 50 4.05 -2.22 16.08
CA TYR A 50 3.85 -2.89 14.79
C TYR A 50 5.02 -2.74 13.81
N LEU A 51 6.01 -1.89 14.12
CA LEU A 51 7.16 -1.68 13.26
C LEU A 51 7.91 -2.97 12.95
N THR A 52 8.23 -3.18 11.69
CA THR A 52 8.99 -4.35 11.22
C THR A 52 10.43 -4.31 11.73
N ASP A 53 10.85 -5.36 12.44
CA ASP A 53 12.26 -5.56 12.80
C ASP A 53 13.06 -5.97 11.55
N PRO A 54 14.14 -5.25 11.19
CA PRO A 54 14.89 -5.49 9.97
C PRO A 54 15.54 -6.87 9.91
N VAL A 55 16.06 -7.37 11.02
CA VAL A 55 16.72 -8.69 11.08
C VAL A 55 15.69 -9.80 10.93
N LYS A 56 14.56 -9.66 11.62
CA LYS A 56 13.44 -10.59 11.48
C LYS A 56 12.79 -10.55 10.10
N ALA A 57 12.78 -9.40 9.42
CA ALA A 57 12.30 -9.31 8.04
C ALA A 57 13.11 -10.21 7.11
N LYS A 58 14.43 -10.22 7.23
CA LYS A 58 15.30 -11.14 6.49
C LYS A 58 14.95 -12.60 6.79
N GLU A 59 14.89 -12.95 8.07
CA GLU A 59 14.57 -14.32 8.50
C GLU A 59 13.17 -14.76 7.99
N PHE A 60 12.20 -13.84 7.99
CA PHE A 60 10.87 -14.07 7.47
C PHE A 60 10.86 -14.39 5.97
N VAL A 61 11.60 -13.61 5.16
CA VAL A 61 11.73 -13.86 3.72
C VAL A 61 12.37 -15.23 3.46
N GLU A 62 13.44 -15.56 4.19
CA GLU A 62 14.12 -16.86 4.06
C GLU A 62 13.21 -18.04 4.43
N LYS A 63 12.39 -17.91 5.48
CA LYS A 63 11.46 -18.96 5.92
C LYS A 63 10.20 -19.08 5.05
N SER A 64 9.63 -17.95 4.67
CA SER A 64 8.36 -17.92 3.93
C SER A 64 8.53 -18.14 2.43
N GLY A 65 9.67 -17.74 1.86
CA GLY A 65 9.93 -17.78 0.42
C GLY A 65 9.02 -16.85 -0.38
N CYS A 66 8.45 -15.80 0.24
CA CYS A 66 7.59 -14.83 -0.45
C CYS A 66 8.34 -14.12 -1.59
N ASP A 67 7.60 -13.66 -2.60
CA ASP A 67 8.18 -12.98 -3.76
C ASP A 67 8.30 -11.47 -3.56
N CYS A 68 7.53 -10.89 -2.65
CA CYS A 68 7.65 -9.51 -2.20
C CYS A 68 7.11 -9.38 -0.77
N LEU A 69 7.60 -8.39 -0.05
CA LEU A 69 7.32 -8.20 1.36
C LEU A 69 6.75 -6.80 1.65
N ALA A 70 5.55 -6.77 2.20
CA ALA A 70 5.00 -5.57 2.84
C ALA A 70 5.58 -5.45 4.25
N VAL A 71 6.07 -4.25 4.57
CA VAL A 71 6.73 -3.94 5.85
C VAL A 71 6.05 -2.74 6.49
N SER A 72 5.97 -2.74 7.81
CA SER A 72 5.48 -1.61 8.61
C SER A 72 6.65 -0.73 9.03
N ILE A 73 6.64 0.51 8.59
CA ILE A 73 7.66 1.53 8.87
C ILE A 73 7.06 2.82 9.44
N GLY A 74 5.83 2.76 9.94
CA GLY A 74 5.14 3.90 10.55
C GLY A 74 4.04 4.51 9.71
N GLU A 75 3.51 3.77 8.75
CA GLU A 75 2.27 4.07 8.03
C GLU A 75 1.07 3.37 8.67
N ALA A 76 -0.14 3.75 8.25
CA ALA A 76 -1.39 3.12 8.64
C ALA A 76 -2.38 3.05 7.48
N HIS A 77 -3.37 2.16 7.59
CA HIS A 77 -4.48 2.10 6.68
C HIS A 77 -5.55 3.16 6.99
N GLY A 78 -6.14 3.75 5.94
CA GLY A 78 -7.24 4.71 6.09
C GLY A 78 -6.78 6.10 6.49
N GLU A 79 -7.68 6.86 7.12
CA GLU A 79 -7.44 8.24 7.53
C GLU A 79 -6.85 8.30 8.95
N TYR A 80 -5.88 9.18 9.13
CA TYR A 80 -5.29 9.42 10.45
C TYR A 80 -6.19 10.34 11.27
N THR A 81 -6.46 9.97 12.53
CA THR A 81 -7.30 10.77 13.45
C THR A 81 -6.51 11.78 14.26
N GLY A 82 -5.20 11.78 14.19
CA GLY A 82 -4.31 12.65 14.94
C GLY A 82 -3.19 13.24 14.09
N LYS A 83 -1.95 13.07 14.53
CA LYS A 83 -0.78 13.42 13.73
C LYS A 83 -0.69 12.47 12.55
N GLY A 84 -0.35 12.99 11.39
CA GLY A 84 -0.10 12.18 10.19
C GLY A 84 1.04 11.18 10.40
N PRO A 85 1.36 10.38 9.36
CA PRO A 85 2.34 9.32 9.48
C PRO A 85 3.73 9.86 9.86
N ASP A 86 4.40 9.14 10.72
CA ASP A 86 5.79 9.33 11.09
C ASP A 86 6.61 8.17 10.54
N ILE A 87 7.03 8.31 9.26
CA ILE A 87 7.68 7.26 8.51
C ILE A 87 9.14 7.10 8.91
N ASP A 88 9.52 5.90 9.35
CA ASP A 88 10.89 5.53 9.71
C ASP A 88 11.70 5.14 8.47
N PHE A 89 12.25 6.13 7.79
CA PHE A 89 13.07 5.92 6.59
C PHE A 89 14.38 5.17 6.86
N GLU A 90 14.95 5.31 8.05
CA GLU A 90 16.18 4.57 8.40
C GLU A 90 15.87 3.08 8.53
N ARG A 91 14.77 2.72 9.16
CA ARG A 91 14.28 1.34 9.20
C ARG A 91 14.05 0.77 7.81
N LEU A 92 13.43 1.53 6.90
CA LEU A 92 13.24 1.10 5.51
C LEU A 92 14.59 0.81 4.81
N LYS A 93 15.58 1.67 5.01
CA LYS A 93 16.94 1.46 4.48
C LYS A 93 17.59 0.20 5.05
N GLU A 94 17.47 -0.02 6.36
CA GLU A 94 17.99 -1.22 7.01
C GLU A 94 17.34 -2.49 6.46
N ILE A 95 16.01 -2.51 6.36
CA ILE A 95 15.28 -3.64 5.77
C ILE A 95 15.74 -3.86 4.33
N LYS A 96 15.77 -2.80 3.50
CA LYS A 96 16.18 -2.90 2.10
C LYS A 96 17.59 -3.44 1.90
N ASN A 97 18.49 -3.16 2.82
CA ASN A 97 19.86 -3.68 2.78
C ASN A 97 19.96 -5.17 3.18
N LEU A 98 18.98 -5.70 3.88
CA LEU A 98 18.99 -7.06 4.41
C LEU A 98 18.16 -8.05 3.61
N VAL A 99 17.15 -7.57 2.83
CA VAL A 99 16.24 -8.42 2.05
C VAL A 99 16.43 -8.20 0.56
N ASP A 100 16.40 -9.29 -0.21
CA ASP A 100 16.60 -9.28 -1.67
C ASP A 100 15.28 -9.19 -2.45
N VAL A 101 14.13 -9.38 -1.78
CA VAL A 101 12.82 -9.30 -2.42
C VAL A 101 12.33 -7.85 -2.54
N PRO A 102 11.48 -7.55 -3.54
CA PRO A 102 10.80 -6.27 -3.62
C PRO A 102 10.05 -5.91 -2.35
N LEU A 103 10.16 -4.64 -1.90
CA LEU A 103 9.41 -4.11 -0.76
C LEU A 103 8.11 -3.45 -1.21
N VAL A 104 7.09 -3.63 -0.40
CA VAL A 104 5.74 -3.08 -0.62
C VAL A 104 5.40 -2.12 0.52
N PHE A 105 4.86 -0.95 0.16
CA PHE A 105 4.32 0.05 1.07
C PHE A 105 2.80 -0.03 1.05
N HIS A 106 2.20 -0.44 2.15
CA HIS A 106 0.76 -0.38 2.38
C HIS A 106 0.35 0.98 2.96
N GLY A 107 -0.94 1.25 3.07
CA GLY A 107 -1.41 2.50 3.69
C GLY A 107 -0.95 3.78 2.96
N GLY A 108 -0.73 3.74 1.64
CA GLY A 108 -0.27 4.89 0.87
C GLY A 108 -1.26 6.06 0.81
N SER A 109 -2.56 5.82 1.08
CA SER A 109 -3.55 6.88 1.22
C SER A 109 -3.22 7.74 2.45
N PHE A 110 -3.21 9.07 2.28
CA PHE A 110 -2.92 10.05 3.34
C PHE A 110 -1.50 9.97 3.96
N SER A 111 -0.63 9.11 3.46
CA SER A 111 0.78 9.05 3.90
C SER A 111 1.63 10.23 3.42
N GLY A 112 1.10 11.05 2.54
CA GLY A 112 1.80 12.21 1.97
C GLY A 112 2.69 11.84 0.76
N PHE A 113 2.58 12.65 -0.29
CA PHE A 113 3.32 12.40 -1.54
C PHE A 113 4.84 12.43 -1.37
N GLU A 114 5.35 13.29 -0.51
CA GLU A 114 6.78 13.41 -0.23
C GLU A 114 7.32 12.15 0.46
N ASN A 115 6.57 11.62 1.43
CA ASN A 115 6.92 10.38 2.12
C ASN A 115 6.94 9.18 1.16
N ILE A 116 5.91 9.08 0.30
CA ILE A 116 5.83 8.01 -0.70
C ILE A 116 6.98 8.10 -1.70
N ALA A 117 7.29 9.31 -2.19
CA ALA A 117 8.41 9.53 -3.10
C ALA A 117 9.75 9.14 -2.46
N GLU A 118 9.94 9.47 -1.17
CA GLU A 118 11.13 9.06 -0.42
C GLU A 118 11.21 7.55 -0.27
N CYS A 119 10.13 6.88 0.13
CA CYS A 119 10.08 5.41 0.21
C CYS A 119 10.46 4.76 -1.12
N CYS A 120 9.94 5.28 -2.24
CA CYS A 120 10.28 4.78 -3.57
C CYS A 120 11.75 5.00 -3.92
N ARG A 121 12.35 6.16 -3.52
CA ARG A 121 13.79 6.43 -3.73
C ARG A 121 14.69 5.49 -2.91
N ILE A 122 14.28 5.16 -1.69
CA ILE A 122 15.01 4.23 -0.83
C ILE A 122 14.96 2.80 -1.39
N GLY A 123 13.80 2.39 -1.93
CA GLY A 123 13.73 1.06 -2.53
C GLY A 123 12.40 0.34 -2.41
N THR A 124 11.31 1.03 -2.12
CA THR A 124 9.96 0.47 -2.26
C THR A 124 9.59 0.35 -3.73
N GLN A 125 9.14 -0.83 -4.15
CA GLN A 125 8.82 -1.12 -5.56
C GLN A 125 7.31 -1.17 -5.84
N LYS A 126 6.48 -1.30 -4.81
CA LYS A 126 5.02 -1.32 -4.93
C LYS A 126 4.40 -0.46 -3.83
N VAL A 127 3.42 0.35 -4.19
CA VAL A 127 2.66 1.19 -3.24
C VAL A 127 1.17 0.87 -3.38
N ASN A 128 0.53 0.55 -2.27
CA ASN A 128 -0.92 0.35 -2.21
C ASN A 128 -1.59 1.64 -1.75
N MET A 129 -2.54 2.12 -2.52
CA MET A 129 -3.38 3.26 -2.22
C MET A 129 -4.83 3.00 -2.67
N GLY A 130 -5.79 3.49 -1.95
CA GLY A 130 -7.20 3.28 -2.28
C GLY A 130 -8.07 4.39 -1.74
N THR A 131 -8.17 4.54 -0.42
CA THR A 131 -9.09 5.45 0.27
C THR A 131 -9.00 6.89 -0.26
N ASP A 132 -7.80 7.45 -0.40
CA ASP A 132 -7.60 8.81 -0.92
C ASP A 132 -8.13 8.99 -2.35
N ALA A 133 -7.93 8.02 -3.23
CA ALA A 133 -8.45 8.11 -4.60
C ALA A 133 -9.98 8.02 -4.66
N TYR A 134 -10.58 7.16 -3.82
CA TYR A 134 -12.04 7.08 -3.72
C TYR A 134 -12.62 8.36 -3.13
N ASN A 135 -12.02 8.90 -2.07
CA ASN A 135 -12.47 10.16 -1.44
C ASN A 135 -12.37 11.32 -2.43
N TYR A 136 -11.28 11.42 -3.20
CA TYR A 136 -11.14 12.44 -4.22
C TYR A 136 -12.22 12.33 -5.31
N GLY A 137 -12.58 11.12 -5.72
CA GLY A 137 -13.70 10.90 -6.62
C GLY A 137 -15.05 11.30 -6.01
N LEU A 138 -15.29 10.95 -4.74
CA LEU A 138 -16.48 11.35 -4.00
C LEU A 138 -16.60 12.88 -3.84
N ASP A 139 -15.49 13.55 -3.59
CA ASP A 139 -15.44 15.01 -3.50
C ASP A 139 -15.89 15.65 -4.82
N CYS A 140 -15.50 15.09 -5.96
CA CYS A 140 -16.00 15.54 -7.26
C CYS A 140 -17.53 15.44 -7.37
N LEU A 141 -18.12 14.34 -6.85
CA LEU A 141 -19.56 14.17 -6.82
C LEU A 141 -20.23 15.18 -5.89
N PHE A 142 -19.72 15.35 -4.67
CA PHE A 142 -20.31 16.25 -3.68
C PHE A 142 -20.22 17.71 -4.09
N HIS A 143 -19.24 18.09 -4.91
CA HIS A 143 -19.10 19.45 -5.46
C HIS A 143 -19.76 19.63 -6.84
N ASP A 144 -20.35 18.57 -7.43
CA ASP A 144 -21.10 18.70 -8.67
C ASP A 144 -22.39 19.51 -8.46
N GLY A 145 -22.60 20.50 -9.30
CA GLY A 145 -23.76 21.41 -9.15
C GLY A 145 -25.12 20.71 -9.21
N ARG A 146 -25.21 19.61 -9.95
CA ARG A 146 -26.47 18.81 -10.04
C ARG A 146 -26.76 18.13 -8.71
N TYR A 147 -25.74 17.54 -8.09
CA TYR A 147 -25.86 16.93 -6.76
C TYR A 147 -26.24 17.95 -5.70
N GLN A 148 -25.57 19.11 -5.69
CA GLN A 148 -25.85 20.20 -4.75
C GLN A 148 -27.23 20.80 -4.91
N ASN A 149 -27.75 20.82 -6.14
CA ASN A 149 -29.11 21.29 -6.42
C ASN A 149 -30.22 20.25 -6.13
N GLY A 150 -29.87 19.09 -5.62
CA GLY A 150 -30.80 18.01 -5.25
C GLY A 150 -31.39 17.28 -6.45
N GLU A 151 -30.73 17.29 -7.60
CA GLU A 151 -31.12 16.48 -8.74
C GLU A 151 -31.01 14.98 -8.41
N ASN A 152 -31.92 14.20 -8.99
CA ASN A 152 -31.84 12.74 -8.82
C ASN A 152 -30.68 12.15 -9.63
N ILE A 153 -29.54 11.96 -8.97
CA ILE A 153 -28.34 11.37 -9.56
C ILE A 153 -28.38 9.87 -9.39
N GLY A 154 -28.71 9.14 -10.46
CA GLY A 154 -28.61 7.68 -10.47
C GLY A 154 -27.16 7.20 -10.44
N ALA A 155 -26.94 5.93 -10.05
CA ALA A 155 -25.61 5.34 -9.87
C ALA A 155 -24.66 5.50 -11.08
N ARG A 156 -25.20 5.42 -12.31
CA ARG A 156 -24.40 5.63 -13.53
C ARG A 156 -23.86 7.05 -13.60
N MET A 157 -24.70 8.05 -13.38
CA MET A 157 -24.30 9.46 -13.42
C MET A 157 -23.32 9.78 -12.29
N ALA A 158 -23.54 9.23 -11.09
CA ALA A 158 -22.58 9.35 -9.99
C ALA A 158 -21.21 8.81 -10.39
N GLY A 159 -21.16 7.64 -11.01
CA GLY A 159 -19.92 7.07 -11.56
C GLY A 159 -19.27 7.97 -12.60
N ASP A 160 -20.02 8.50 -13.56
CA ASP A 160 -19.50 9.39 -14.61
C ASP A 160 -18.88 10.68 -14.03
N ILE A 161 -19.31 11.11 -12.85
CA ILE A 161 -18.76 12.29 -12.13
C ILE A 161 -17.52 11.87 -11.30
N MET A 162 -17.59 10.76 -10.61
CA MET A 162 -16.55 10.31 -9.66
C MET A 162 -15.28 9.80 -10.34
N TRP A 163 -15.41 8.98 -11.40
CA TRP A 163 -14.27 8.29 -12.01
C TRP A 163 -13.21 9.20 -12.62
N PRO A 164 -13.52 10.36 -13.22
CA PRO A 164 -12.49 11.31 -13.64
C PRO A 164 -11.62 11.77 -12.49
N GLY A 165 -12.20 12.13 -11.34
CA GLY A 165 -11.45 12.53 -10.15
C GLY A 165 -10.61 11.38 -9.58
N TYR A 166 -11.20 10.19 -9.43
CA TYR A 166 -10.46 9.00 -9.04
C TYR A 166 -9.24 8.76 -9.92
N LYS A 167 -9.44 8.81 -11.24
CA LYS A 167 -8.35 8.66 -12.22
C LYS A 167 -7.27 9.72 -12.04
N GLU A 168 -7.65 10.97 -11.84
CA GLU A 168 -6.71 12.08 -11.63
C GLU A 168 -5.81 11.79 -10.42
N ARG A 169 -6.41 11.40 -9.29
CA ARG A 169 -5.67 11.08 -8.07
C ARG A 169 -4.72 9.90 -8.28
N VAL A 170 -5.15 8.82 -8.97
CA VAL A 170 -4.27 7.71 -9.33
C VAL A 170 -3.11 8.17 -10.19
N MET A 171 -3.35 9.06 -11.16
CA MET A 171 -2.28 9.61 -12.01
C MET A 171 -1.26 10.43 -11.19
N ASP A 172 -1.69 11.13 -10.15
CA ASP A 172 -0.78 11.85 -9.25
C ASP A 172 0.11 10.86 -8.48
N TYR A 173 -0.45 9.77 -7.95
CA TYR A 173 0.37 8.71 -7.35
C TYR A 173 1.34 8.08 -8.35
N MET A 174 0.94 7.87 -9.61
CA MET A 174 1.85 7.37 -10.65
C MET A 174 3.03 8.31 -10.92
N LYS A 175 2.83 9.62 -10.85
CA LYS A 175 3.91 10.62 -10.96
C LYS A 175 4.85 10.52 -9.76
N VAL A 176 4.28 10.50 -8.55
CA VAL A 176 5.01 10.46 -7.28
C VAL A 176 5.87 9.20 -7.15
N THR A 177 5.32 8.04 -7.50
CA THR A 177 6.05 6.76 -7.48
C THR A 177 7.01 6.59 -8.64
N GLY A 178 7.05 7.54 -9.58
CA GLY A 178 7.90 7.45 -10.76
C GLY A 178 7.49 6.36 -11.75
N SER A 179 6.23 5.91 -11.75
CA SER A 179 5.73 4.85 -12.65
C SER A 179 5.41 5.36 -14.05
N VAL A 180 5.28 6.68 -14.24
CA VAL A 180 4.93 7.28 -15.53
C VAL A 180 5.96 6.94 -16.59
N GLY A 181 5.50 6.45 -17.74
CA GLY A 181 6.37 6.09 -18.86
C GLY A 181 7.13 4.77 -18.70
N LYS A 182 6.93 4.05 -17.60
CA LYS A 182 7.59 2.76 -17.33
C LYS A 182 6.74 1.54 -17.74
N ASN A 183 5.73 1.74 -18.56
CA ASN A 183 4.94 0.63 -19.08
C ASN A 183 5.81 -0.23 -20.03
N TRP A 184 5.98 -1.51 -19.66
CA TRP A 184 6.69 -2.50 -20.47
C TRP A 184 5.78 -3.20 -21.49
N ILE A 185 4.46 -3.01 -21.41
CA ILE A 185 3.49 -3.50 -22.38
C ILE A 185 3.41 -2.49 -23.53
N LYS A 186 3.89 -2.86 -24.70
CA LYS A 186 3.63 -2.09 -25.91
C LYS A 186 2.18 -2.37 -26.33
N ILE A 187 1.31 -1.37 -26.17
CA ILE A 187 -0.01 -1.41 -26.80
C ILE A 187 0.23 -1.07 -28.28
N GLU A 188 0.19 -2.07 -29.14
CA GLU A 188 0.13 -1.83 -30.59
C GLU A 188 -1.25 -1.25 -30.90
N ASN A 189 -1.27 -0.01 -31.43
CA ASN A 189 -2.49 0.67 -31.85
C ASN A 189 -2.98 0.11 -33.19
#